data_4d623c683c9541024ff60a30abace9a7
#
_entry.id   4d623c683c9541024ff60a30abace9a7
#
_cell.length_a   1.000
_cell.length_b   1.000
_cell.length_c   1.000
_cell.angle_alpha   90.00
_cell.angle_beta   90.00
_cell.angle_gamma   90.00
#
_symmetry.space_group_name_H-M   'P 1'
#
loop_
_entity.id
_entity.type
_entity.pdbx_description
1 polymer ?
#
loop_
_entity_poly.entity_id
_entity_poly.type
_entity_poly.pdbx_seq_one_letter_code
_entity_poly.pdbx_strand_id
1 'polypeptide(L)'
;MKLLTKAQIKELDKRTIEEENISSVELMERAATTLANAIKHMFKSPRTIKIFAGPGNNGGDALAMARMLTGCGHSIEVYLFNPKRKLSDDCQTNAERLLDYPEIHFTEVTS
;
A
#
# COMPACT_ATOMS: atom_id res chain seq x y z
N MET A 1 -21.76 6.21 0.73
CA MET A 1 -20.34 6.52 0.41
C MET A 1 -20.21 6.95 -1.04
N LYS A 2 -19.54 8.06 -1.27
CA LYS A 2 -19.32 8.55 -2.63
C LYS A 2 -18.05 7.90 -3.20
N LEU A 3 -18.19 7.18 -4.31
CA LEU A 3 -17.05 6.58 -4.99
C LEU A 3 -16.45 7.57 -5.99
N LEU A 4 -15.15 7.69 -5.97
CA LEU A 4 -14.40 8.54 -6.89
C LEU A 4 -13.83 7.70 -8.04
N THR A 5 -13.77 8.27 -9.22
CA THR A 5 -13.11 7.63 -10.36
C THR A 5 -11.59 7.67 -10.15
N LYS A 6 -10.88 6.81 -10.86
CA LYS A 6 -9.42 6.78 -10.85
C LYS A 6 -8.81 8.13 -11.23
N ALA A 7 -9.40 8.82 -12.23
CA ALA A 7 -8.95 10.13 -12.65
C ALA A 7 -9.19 11.20 -11.57
N GLN A 8 -10.33 11.13 -10.88
CA GLN A 8 -10.63 12.06 -9.78
C GLN A 8 -9.69 11.86 -8.60
N ILE A 9 -9.36 10.61 -8.27
CA ILE A 9 -8.40 10.31 -7.21
C ILE A 9 -7.03 10.88 -7.56
N LYS A 10 -6.58 10.72 -8.79
CA LYS A 10 -5.30 11.29 -9.25
C LYS A 10 -5.27 12.80 -9.13
N GLU A 11 -6.38 13.48 -9.49
CA GLU A 11 -6.47 14.93 -9.42
C GLU A 11 -6.44 15.42 -7.97
N LEU A 12 -7.15 14.74 -7.07
CA LEU A 12 -7.12 15.06 -5.65
C LEU A 12 -5.73 14.87 -5.06
N ASP A 13 -5.06 13.79 -5.40
CA ASP A 13 -3.69 13.52 -4.94
C ASP A 13 -2.74 14.62 -5.40
N LYS A 14 -2.84 15.01 -6.66
CA LYS A 14 -2.01 16.08 -7.22
C LYS A 14 -2.22 17.40 -6.49
N ARG A 15 -3.48 17.78 -6.23
CA ARG A 15 -3.81 19.00 -5.49
C ARG A 15 -3.28 18.97 -4.07
N THR A 16 -3.42 17.83 -3.40
CA THR A 16 -2.94 17.67 -2.03
C THR A 16 -1.43 17.85 -1.96
N ILE A 17 -0.70 17.25 -2.90
CA ILE A 17 0.75 17.40 -2.97
C ILE A 17 1.14 18.86 -3.18
N GLU A 18 0.47 19.56 -4.09
CA GLU A 18 0.75 20.97 -4.41
C GLU A 18 0.38 21.91 -3.27
N GLU A 19 -0.82 21.75 -2.70
CA GLU A 19 -1.35 22.66 -1.68
C GLU A 19 -0.73 22.46 -0.30
N GLU A 20 -0.51 21.21 0.10
CA GLU A 20 0.06 20.88 1.41
C GLU A 20 1.57 20.76 1.40
N ASN A 21 2.20 20.83 0.23
CA ASN A 21 3.64 20.70 0.07
C ASN A 21 4.19 19.43 0.69
N ILE A 22 3.50 18.31 0.49
CA ILE A 22 3.92 16.99 0.95
C ILE A 22 4.36 16.13 -0.22
N SER A 23 5.21 15.14 0.05
CA SER A 23 5.64 14.20 -0.97
C SER A 23 4.54 13.21 -1.33
N SER A 24 4.64 12.60 -2.51
CA SER A 24 3.71 11.54 -2.92
C SER A 24 3.78 10.33 -2.00
N VAL A 25 4.96 10.03 -1.46
CA VAL A 25 5.13 8.93 -0.49
C VAL A 25 4.39 9.24 0.81
N GLU A 26 4.43 10.48 1.28
CA GLU A 26 3.70 10.88 2.49
C GLU A 26 2.19 10.79 2.29
N LEU A 27 1.70 11.20 1.12
CA LEU A 27 0.29 11.08 0.79
C LEU A 27 -0.12 9.60 0.75
N MET A 28 0.72 8.75 0.17
CA MET A 28 0.52 7.30 0.13
C MET A 28 0.45 6.72 1.54
N GLU A 29 1.31 7.18 2.46
CA GLU A 29 1.27 6.76 3.87
C GLU A 29 -0.05 7.12 4.54
N ARG A 30 -0.59 8.32 4.28
CA ARG A 30 -1.89 8.73 4.80
C ARG A 30 -3.01 7.83 4.30
N ALA A 31 -3.03 7.55 3.00
CA ALA A 31 -4.06 6.70 2.39
C ALA A 31 -3.98 5.28 2.97
N ALA A 32 -2.79 4.73 3.07
CA ALA A 32 -2.58 3.40 3.62
C ALA A 32 -2.98 3.32 5.09
N THR A 33 -2.70 4.36 5.88
CA THR A 33 -3.10 4.43 7.29
C THR A 33 -4.62 4.37 7.43
N THR A 34 -5.34 5.10 6.59
CA THR A 34 -6.81 5.10 6.60
C THR A 34 -7.36 3.71 6.28
N LEU A 35 -6.81 3.06 5.25
CA LEU A 35 -7.22 1.71 4.87
C LEU A 35 -6.88 0.68 5.94
N ALA A 36 -5.69 0.75 6.51
CA ALA A 36 -5.28 -0.16 7.58
C ALA A 36 -6.18 -0.03 8.80
N ASN A 37 -6.54 1.20 9.18
CA ASN A 37 -7.44 1.43 10.30
C ASN A 37 -8.82 0.84 10.04
N ALA A 38 -9.34 0.96 8.81
CA ALA A 38 -10.61 0.38 8.43
C ALA A 38 -10.58 -1.15 8.58
N ILE A 39 -9.50 -1.79 8.12
CA ILE A 39 -9.34 -3.24 8.24
C ILE A 39 -9.25 -3.67 9.70
N LYS A 40 -8.53 -2.92 10.54
CA LYS A 40 -8.45 -3.19 11.98
C LYS A 40 -9.82 -3.18 12.65
N HIS A 41 -10.69 -2.27 12.22
CA HIS A 41 -12.05 -2.20 12.75
C HIS A 41 -12.93 -3.36 12.25
N MET A 42 -12.71 -3.83 11.02
CA MET A 42 -13.48 -4.91 10.43
C MET A 42 -13.12 -6.27 11.01
N PHE A 43 -11.84 -6.52 11.30
CA PHE A 43 -11.34 -7.82 11.73
C PHE A 43 -10.70 -7.71 13.11
N LYS A 44 -11.44 -8.06 14.15
CA LYS A 44 -10.97 -7.96 15.55
C LYS A 44 -10.19 -9.19 16.02
N SER A 45 -10.35 -10.32 15.34
CA SER A 45 -9.57 -11.52 15.63
C SER A 45 -8.44 -11.68 14.63
N PRO A 46 -7.32 -12.35 14.99
CA PRO A 46 -6.21 -12.58 14.06
C PRO A 46 -6.66 -13.29 12.78
N ARG A 47 -6.14 -12.84 11.64
CA ARG A 47 -6.48 -13.35 10.31
C ARG A 47 -5.21 -13.51 9.49
N THR A 48 -5.25 -14.37 8.48
CA THR A 48 -4.27 -14.37 7.41
C THR A 48 -4.80 -13.47 6.30
N ILE A 49 -4.06 -12.41 5.99
CA ILE A 49 -4.45 -11.43 4.99
C ILE A 49 -3.50 -11.54 3.81
N LYS A 50 -4.05 -11.80 2.63
CA LYS A 50 -3.28 -11.86 1.40
C LYS A 50 -3.48 -10.56 0.64
N ILE A 51 -2.39 -9.93 0.26
CA ILE A 51 -2.40 -8.65 -0.44
C ILE A 51 -1.76 -8.82 -1.80
N PHE A 52 -2.47 -8.45 -2.85
CA PHE A 52 -2.00 -8.51 -4.23
C PHE A 52 -1.72 -7.09 -4.71
N ALA A 53 -0.48 -6.81 -5.05
CA ALA A 53 -0.05 -5.47 -5.45
C ALA A 53 0.50 -5.48 -6.87
N GLY A 54 0.15 -4.46 -7.65
CA GLY A 54 0.74 -4.19 -8.94
C GLY A 54 1.97 -3.28 -8.83
N PRO A 55 2.65 -2.98 -9.95
CA PRO A 55 3.90 -2.22 -9.93
C PRO A 55 3.74 -0.71 -9.84
N GLY A 56 2.52 -0.19 -9.94
CA GLY A 56 2.26 1.24 -9.91
C GLY A 56 1.99 1.77 -8.51
N ASN A 57 1.51 3.00 -8.43
CA ASN A 57 1.25 3.66 -7.15
C ASN A 57 0.15 2.99 -6.31
N ASN A 58 -0.85 2.38 -6.95
CA ASN A 58 -1.86 1.61 -6.20
C ASN A 58 -1.22 0.42 -5.49
N GLY A 59 -0.23 -0.21 -6.14
CA GLY A 59 0.56 -1.27 -5.51
C GLY A 59 1.35 -0.74 -4.33
N GLY A 60 1.91 0.47 -4.46
CA GLY A 60 2.61 1.13 -3.36
C GLY A 60 1.71 1.33 -2.13
N ASP A 61 0.47 1.76 -2.34
CA ASP A 61 -0.52 1.86 -1.26
C ASP A 61 -0.74 0.52 -0.57
N ALA A 62 -0.85 -0.56 -1.35
CA ALA A 62 -1.05 -1.90 -0.81
C ALA A 62 0.15 -2.36 0.01
N LEU A 63 1.37 -2.09 -0.46
CA LEU A 63 2.60 -2.44 0.27
C LEU A 63 2.72 -1.66 1.58
N ALA A 64 2.40 -0.38 1.57
CA ALA A 64 2.40 0.45 2.78
C ALA A 64 1.37 -0.08 3.79
N MET A 65 0.18 -0.44 3.32
CA MET A 65 -0.87 -1.01 4.16
C MET A 65 -0.43 -2.34 4.78
N ALA A 66 0.25 -3.19 4.01
CA ALA A 66 0.77 -4.47 4.52
C ALA A 66 1.69 -4.25 5.71
N ARG A 67 2.59 -3.29 5.61
CA ARG A 67 3.50 -2.93 6.69
C ARG A 67 2.77 -2.49 7.95
N MET A 68 1.72 -1.70 7.79
CA MET A 68 0.94 -1.19 8.92
C MET A 68 0.10 -2.28 9.58
N LEU A 69 -0.40 -3.24 8.82
CA LEU A 69 -1.24 -4.32 9.36
C LEU A 69 -0.46 -5.37 10.13
N THR A 70 0.84 -5.48 9.87
CA THR A 70 1.65 -6.51 10.55
C THR A 70 1.72 -6.31 12.06
N GLY A 71 1.58 -5.06 12.53
CA GLY A 71 1.57 -4.75 13.96
C GLY A 71 0.27 -5.07 14.69
N CYS A 72 -0.73 -5.63 14.00
CA CYS A 72 -2.08 -5.84 14.54
C CYS A 72 -2.40 -7.29 14.85
N GLY A 73 -1.40 -8.18 14.84
CA GLY A 73 -1.58 -9.59 15.13
C GLY A 73 -2.02 -10.44 13.94
N HIS A 74 -2.17 -9.83 12.75
CA HIS A 74 -2.51 -10.56 11.54
C HIS A 74 -1.26 -11.14 10.88
N SER A 75 -1.42 -12.30 10.21
CA SER A 75 -0.40 -12.85 9.32
C SER A 75 -0.56 -12.20 7.96
N ILE A 76 0.50 -11.61 7.43
CA ILE A 76 0.44 -10.87 6.16
C ILE A 76 1.26 -11.59 5.09
N GLU A 77 0.62 -11.87 3.95
CA GLU A 77 1.27 -12.41 2.76
C GLU A 77 1.09 -11.40 1.63
N VAL A 78 2.19 -10.98 1.03
CA VAL A 78 2.19 -9.97 -0.05
C VAL A 78 2.70 -10.61 -1.33
N TYR A 79 1.95 -10.41 -2.41
CA TYR A 79 2.31 -10.85 -3.75
C TYR A 79 2.41 -9.62 -4.65
N LEU A 80 3.63 -9.25 -5.01
CA LEU A 80 3.90 -8.10 -5.88
C LEU A 80 4.06 -8.59 -7.32
N PHE A 81 3.12 -8.22 -8.19
CA PHE A 81 3.17 -8.58 -9.62
C PHE A 81 3.96 -7.51 -10.36
N ASN A 82 5.12 -7.89 -10.86
CA ASN A 82 6.04 -6.98 -11.53
C ASN A 82 6.63 -7.61 -12.79
N PRO A 83 5.81 -7.92 -13.82
CA PRO A 83 6.26 -8.65 -15.00
C PRO A 83 7.30 -7.89 -15.82
N LYS A 84 7.26 -6.57 -15.81
CA LYS A 84 8.23 -5.73 -16.53
C LYS A 84 9.47 -5.39 -15.70
N ARG A 85 9.54 -5.87 -14.47
CA ARG A 85 10.63 -5.61 -13.53
C ARG A 85 10.91 -4.11 -13.35
N LYS A 86 9.83 -3.32 -13.32
CA LYS A 86 9.90 -1.89 -13.14
C LYS A 86 8.75 -1.43 -12.23
N LEU A 87 9.10 -0.86 -11.09
CA LEU A 87 8.15 -0.31 -10.13
C LEU A 87 8.14 1.22 -10.26
N SER A 88 7.00 1.85 -9.94
CA SER A 88 6.98 3.30 -9.75
C SER A 88 7.90 3.64 -8.56
N ASP A 89 8.38 4.89 -8.50
CA ASP A 89 9.30 5.31 -7.45
C ASP A 89 8.70 5.09 -6.06
N ASP A 90 7.43 5.41 -5.86
CA ASP A 90 6.77 5.24 -4.57
C ASP A 90 6.52 3.77 -4.24
N CYS A 91 6.22 2.95 -5.25
CA CYS A 91 6.09 1.50 -5.07
C CYS A 91 7.44 0.89 -4.68
N GLN A 92 8.52 1.31 -5.32
CA GLN A 92 9.89 0.88 -5.01
C GLN A 92 10.25 1.22 -3.56
N THR A 93 9.95 2.45 -3.14
CA THR A 93 10.20 2.89 -1.77
C THR A 93 9.49 2.01 -0.76
N ASN A 94 8.21 1.71 -1.00
CA ASN A 94 7.43 0.89 -0.07
C ASN A 94 7.84 -0.58 -0.11
N ALA A 95 8.27 -1.09 -1.26
CA ALA A 95 8.83 -2.44 -1.35
C ALA A 95 10.11 -2.56 -0.51
N GLU A 96 10.98 -1.56 -0.60
CA GLU A 96 12.20 -1.53 0.20
C GLU A 96 11.91 -1.48 1.71
N ARG A 97 10.90 -0.72 2.12
CA ARG A 97 10.48 -0.65 3.52
C ARG A 97 10.03 -2.00 4.08
N LEU A 98 9.45 -2.88 3.24
CA LEU A 98 9.03 -4.21 3.67
C LEU A 98 10.21 -5.11 4.05
N LEU A 99 11.40 -4.81 3.59
CA LEU A 99 12.59 -5.59 3.93
C LEU A 99 12.91 -5.55 5.43
N ASP A 100 12.43 -4.52 6.13
CA ASP A 100 12.60 -4.38 7.58
C ASP A 100 11.57 -5.17 8.38
N TYR A 101 10.65 -5.89 7.70
CA TYR A 101 9.55 -6.65 8.31
C TYR A 101 9.63 -8.11 7.90
N PRO A 102 10.58 -8.90 8.45
CA PRO A 102 10.76 -10.30 8.05
C PRO A 102 9.57 -11.20 8.35
N GLU A 103 8.67 -10.77 9.21
CA GLU A 103 7.43 -11.50 9.51
C GLU A 103 6.41 -11.43 8.37
N ILE A 104 6.56 -10.50 7.42
CA ILE A 104 5.72 -10.43 6.23
C ILE A 104 6.24 -11.42 5.20
N HIS A 105 5.36 -12.30 4.73
CA HIS A 105 5.68 -13.22 3.65
C HIS A 105 5.57 -12.49 2.31
N PHE A 106 6.69 -12.10 1.74
CA PHE A 106 6.74 -11.29 0.51
C PHE A 106 7.21 -12.12 -0.67
N THR A 107 6.44 -12.09 -1.75
CA THR A 107 6.77 -12.78 -3.01
C THR A 107 6.65 -11.80 -4.17
N GLU A 108 7.71 -11.65 -4.96
CA GLU A 108 7.66 -10.88 -6.19
C GLU A 108 7.45 -11.83 -7.37
N VAL A 109 6.42 -11.57 -8.16
CA VAL A 109 6.05 -12.38 -9.33
C VAL A 109 6.44 -11.63 -10.59
N THR A 110 7.42 -12.13 -11.33
CA THR A 110 7.98 -11.45 -12.50
C THR A 110 7.58 -12.09 -13.83
N SER A 111 6.82 -13.17 -13.80
CA SER A 111 6.38 -13.87 -15.03
C SER A 111 4.94 -14.35 -14.92
#